data_01e977d1b39a2aae89a2b7deca23476c
#
_entry.id   01e977d1b39a2aae89a2b7deca23476c
#
_cell.length_a   1.000
_cell.length_b   1.000
_cell.length_c   1.000
_cell.angle_alpha   90.00
_cell.angle_beta   90.00
_cell.angle_gamma   90.00
#
_symmetry.space_group_name_H-M   'P 1'
#
loop_
_entity.id
_entity.type
_entity.pdbx_description
1 polymer ?
#
loop_
_entity_poly.entity_id
_entity_poly.type
_entity_poly.pdbx_seq_one_letter_code
_entity_poly.pdbx_strand_id
1 'polypeptide(L)'
;MTNKIRLKKSLKDFDSYSADKTNFAYRLNANESPFNFENIFNSSALEKKFLKSMKIKDINRYPDSTQDDLKNSILKFYGLKKGQVLIGNGSDELILYILLTLTGKSSKVLYLDPSFSMYKILTKGLGLKGVSVPLSSEFKLDVEKVLKKITLHDPDIIFIASPNNPSGNSFKREDIIKIVNFSKGIVVVDEAYSDYSDFSFVKSLKSYKNILIMKTMSKVGFASLRLGFLLGEKSLIDSVDKLRLPYNVSSFSQLIATKFFKDPSIIEKQIGIIKTQRMKVEAFLNKIPDIKVYSSDSNFILIRLKNSDALFSFLKSNDLIVKNFLNNKKLNNCLRITIGLPKENNRLMLLLSNFFNK
;
A
#
# COMPACT_ATOMS: atom_id res chain seq x y z
N MET A 1 2.11 -43.84 -17.67
CA MET A 1 0.94 -43.00 -17.32
C MET A 1 1.44 -41.75 -16.60
N THR A 2 1.42 -40.60 -17.27
CA THR A 2 1.82 -39.34 -16.62
C THR A 2 0.73 -38.93 -15.64
N ASN A 3 1.03 -38.97 -14.35
CA ASN A 3 0.14 -38.49 -13.30
C ASN A 3 -0.16 -37.01 -13.53
N LYS A 4 -1.33 -36.71 -14.07
CA LYS A 4 -1.82 -35.31 -14.23
C LYS A 4 -2.09 -34.73 -12.84
N ILE A 5 -1.21 -33.83 -12.39
CA ILE A 5 -1.44 -33.05 -11.17
C ILE A 5 -2.74 -32.24 -11.35
N ARG A 6 -3.70 -32.41 -10.43
CA ARG A 6 -4.96 -31.66 -10.44
C ARG A 6 -4.73 -30.28 -9.79
N LEU A 7 -4.52 -29.26 -10.61
CA LEU A 7 -4.46 -27.88 -10.14
C LEU A 7 -5.87 -27.27 -9.99
N LYS A 8 -6.01 -26.33 -9.05
CA LYS A 8 -7.24 -25.55 -8.89
C LYS A 8 -7.53 -24.79 -10.19
N LYS A 9 -8.76 -24.90 -10.74
CA LYS A 9 -9.12 -24.30 -12.03
C LYS A 9 -8.86 -22.79 -12.08
N SER A 10 -9.10 -22.08 -10.98
CA SER A 10 -8.87 -20.62 -10.87
C SER A 10 -7.39 -20.20 -10.99
N LEU A 11 -6.45 -21.15 -10.89
CA LEU A 11 -5.00 -20.89 -10.97
C LEU A 11 -4.37 -21.27 -12.31
N LYS A 12 -5.14 -21.87 -13.24
CA LYS A 12 -4.59 -22.34 -14.54
C LYS A 12 -3.99 -21.23 -15.39
N ASP A 13 -4.56 -20.02 -15.33
CA ASP A 13 -4.16 -18.86 -16.13
C ASP A 13 -3.56 -17.76 -15.22
N PHE A 14 -2.79 -18.18 -14.21
CA PHE A 14 -2.20 -17.29 -13.24
C PHE A 14 -0.69 -17.25 -13.40
N ASP A 15 -0.17 -16.06 -13.70
CA ASP A 15 1.25 -15.78 -13.54
C ASP A 15 1.52 -15.38 -12.09
N SER A 16 2.58 -15.93 -11.50
CA SER A 16 3.02 -15.50 -10.18
C SER A 16 3.48 -14.04 -10.22
N TYR A 17 3.18 -13.29 -9.17
CA TYR A 17 3.73 -11.94 -9.02
C TYR A 17 5.26 -12.01 -9.01
N SER A 18 5.90 -11.31 -9.92
CA SER A 18 7.36 -11.16 -9.96
C SER A 18 7.75 -9.70 -9.75
N ALA A 19 8.70 -9.47 -8.85
CA ALA A 19 9.35 -8.19 -8.70
C ALA A 19 10.64 -8.15 -9.53
N ASP A 20 10.99 -6.98 -10.07
CA ASP A 20 12.26 -6.79 -10.75
C ASP A 20 13.43 -7.06 -9.76
N LYS A 21 14.29 -8.03 -10.10
CA LYS A 21 15.43 -8.44 -9.27
C LYS A 21 16.74 -7.72 -9.61
N THR A 22 16.70 -6.75 -10.52
CA THR A 22 17.89 -6.04 -10.99
C THR A 22 18.37 -5.00 -9.99
N ASN A 23 19.69 -4.96 -9.74
CA ASN A 23 20.31 -3.92 -8.92
C ASN A 23 20.47 -2.64 -9.75
N PHE A 24 19.85 -1.56 -9.30
CA PHE A 24 20.02 -0.22 -9.85
C PHE A 24 20.52 0.70 -8.74
N ALA A 25 21.37 1.67 -9.08
CA ALA A 25 21.84 2.68 -8.14
C ALA A 25 20.69 3.58 -7.66
N TYR A 26 19.72 3.84 -8.53
CA TYR A 26 18.55 4.67 -8.21
C TYR A 26 17.25 3.89 -8.42
N ARG A 27 16.61 3.48 -7.32
CA ARG A 27 15.39 2.62 -7.33
C ARG A 27 14.14 3.42 -6.99
N LEU A 28 13.51 3.99 -8.00
CA LEU A 28 12.28 4.77 -7.87
C LEU A 28 11.04 3.99 -8.39
N ASN A 29 10.99 2.67 -8.20
CA ASN A 29 9.98 1.78 -8.80
C ASN A 29 9.00 1.12 -7.82
N ALA A 30 9.38 0.93 -6.56
CA ALA A 30 8.63 0.08 -5.61
C ALA A 30 7.90 0.85 -4.51
N ASN A 31 7.87 2.18 -4.55
CA ASN A 31 7.29 3.03 -3.51
C ASN A 31 7.87 2.73 -2.13
N GLU A 32 9.15 2.35 -2.07
CA GLU A 32 9.88 2.22 -0.83
C GLU A 32 10.25 3.63 -0.31
N SER A 33 10.39 3.77 1.00
CA SER A 33 11.01 4.96 1.57
C SER A 33 12.50 4.95 1.25
N PRO A 34 13.10 6.07 0.85
CA PRO A 34 14.52 6.14 0.55
C PRO A 34 15.40 6.19 1.80
N PHE A 35 14.81 6.30 2.99
CA PHE A 35 15.55 6.36 4.25
C PHE A 35 15.92 4.96 4.70
N ASN A 36 17.21 4.68 4.79
CA ASN A 36 17.74 3.45 5.38
C ASN A 36 17.86 3.56 6.92
N PHE A 37 18.33 2.50 7.55
CA PHE A 37 18.47 2.43 9.01
C PHE A 37 19.38 3.53 9.57
N GLU A 38 20.47 3.85 8.90
CA GLU A 38 21.41 4.92 9.29
C GLU A 38 20.75 6.30 9.23
N ASN A 39 19.95 6.56 8.20
CA ASN A 39 19.21 7.83 8.07
C ASN A 39 18.10 7.98 9.13
N ILE A 40 17.55 6.87 9.63
CA ILE A 40 16.52 6.88 10.67
C ILE A 40 17.11 7.37 12.00
N PHE A 41 18.35 6.98 12.32
CA PHE A 41 18.94 7.25 13.63
C PHE A 41 19.83 8.49 13.70
N ASN A 42 20.14 9.14 12.60
CA ASN A 42 20.93 10.39 12.49
C ASN A 42 22.29 10.43 13.25
N SER A 43 22.60 9.40 14.03
CA SER A 43 23.89 9.28 14.72
C SER A 43 24.17 7.83 15.14
N SER A 44 25.44 7.45 15.09
CA SER A 44 25.90 6.15 15.58
C SER A 44 25.60 5.89 17.06
N ALA A 45 25.47 6.95 17.86
CA ALA A 45 25.13 6.86 19.28
C ALA A 45 23.66 6.48 19.49
N LEU A 46 22.73 7.09 18.75
CA LEU A 46 21.30 6.75 18.79
C LEU A 46 21.06 5.34 18.25
N GLU A 47 21.74 4.98 17.16
CA GLU A 47 21.70 3.63 16.60
C GLU A 47 22.17 2.58 17.62
N LYS A 48 23.34 2.78 18.24
CA LYS A 48 23.86 1.90 19.29
C LYS A 48 22.93 1.81 20.49
N LYS A 49 22.35 2.94 20.93
CA LYS A 49 21.36 2.98 22.01
C LYS A 49 20.10 2.20 21.64
N PHE A 50 19.63 2.34 20.39
CA PHE A 50 18.47 1.60 19.89
C PHE A 50 18.77 0.09 19.82
N LEU A 51 19.85 -0.32 19.18
CA LEU A 51 20.28 -1.73 19.09
C LEU A 51 20.50 -2.34 20.47
N LYS A 52 21.18 -1.64 21.38
CA LYS A 52 21.38 -2.09 22.76
C LYS A 52 20.08 -2.21 23.56
N SER A 53 19.07 -1.40 23.23
CA SER A 53 17.74 -1.48 23.85
C SER A 53 16.87 -2.60 23.28
N MET A 54 17.26 -3.19 22.14
CA MET A 54 16.65 -4.38 21.57
C MET A 54 17.18 -5.62 22.29
N LYS A 55 16.60 -5.95 23.44
CA LYS A 55 16.93 -7.17 24.19
C LYS A 55 16.37 -8.39 23.46
N ILE A 56 17.08 -8.83 22.42
CA ILE A 56 16.76 -10.09 21.72
C ILE A 56 17.52 -11.19 22.44
N LYS A 57 16.94 -11.71 23.50
CA LYS A 57 17.57 -12.77 24.29
C LYS A 57 17.26 -14.17 23.76
N ASP A 58 16.11 -14.34 23.16
CA ASP A 58 15.54 -15.67 22.90
C ASP A 58 15.19 -15.88 21.41
N ILE A 59 16.19 -15.68 20.52
CA ILE A 59 15.99 -15.89 19.07
C ILE A 59 15.60 -17.34 18.73
N ASN A 60 15.86 -18.28 19.62
CA ASN A 60 15.48 -19.69 19.51
C ASN A 60 14.03 -19.96 19.97
N ARG A 61 13.27 -18.92 20.37
CA ARG A 61 11.89 -19.02 20.81
C ARG A 61 10.96 -18.40 19.78
N TYR A 62 9.73 -18.90 19.71
CA TYR A 62 8.67 -18.29 18.90
C TYR A 62 8.39 -16.86 19.37
N PRO A 63 7.97 -15.98 18.45
CA PRO A 63 7.49 -14.64 18.79
C PRO A 63 6.29 -14.67 19.76
N ASP A 64 6.00 -13.54 20.40
CA ASP A 64 4.74 -13.38 21.10
C ASP A 64 3.56 -13.49 20.13
N SER A 65 2.72 -14.51 20.31
CA SER A 65 1.55 -14.77 19.45
C SER A 65 0.41 -13.78 19.70
N THR A 66 0.35 -13.18 20.87
CA THR A 66 -0.69 -12.18 21.24
C THR A 66 -0.37 -10.81 20.66
N GLN A 67 0.92 -10.49 20.49
CA GLN A 67 1.44 -9.20 19.98
C GLN A 67 0.96 -8.00 20.83
N ASP A 68 0.74 -8.22 22.13
CA ASP A 68 0.05 -7.25 23.00
C ASP A 68 0.78 -5.92 23.11
N ASP A 69 2.11 -5.91 23.28
CA ASP A 69 2.89 -4.68 23.36
C ASP A 69 2.76 -3.82 22.10
N LEU A 70 2.81 -4.46 20.94
CA LEU A 70 2.67 -3.78 19.66
C LEU A 70 1.23 -3.32 19.44
N LYS A 71 0.23 -4.17 19.69
CA LYS A 71 -1.19 -3.82 19.61
C LYS A 71 -1.51 -2.62 20.50
N ASN A 72 -1.07 -2.63 21.75
CA ASN A 72 -1.29 -1.54 22.69
C ASN A 72 -0.65 -0.23 22.22
N SER A 73 0.56 -0.30 21.63
CA SER A 73 1.24 0.88 21.09
C SER A 73 0.50 1.47 19.89
N ILE A 74 0.00 0.64 18.96
CA ILE A 74 -0.82 1.06 17.84
C ILE A 74 -2.14 1.67 18.32
N LEU A 75 -2.83 1.00 19.24
CA LEU A 75 -4.11 1.48 19.78
C LEU A 75 -3.95 2.85 20.47
N LYS A 76 -2.88 3.03 21.26
CA LYS A 76 -2.56 4.30 21.88
C LYS A 76 -2.29 5.39 20.83
N PHE A 77 -1.49 5.08 19.82
CA PHE A 77 -1.13 6.02 18.75
C PHE A 77 -2.36 6.55 17.98
N TYR A 78 -3.33 5.66 17.69
CA TYR A 78 -4.54 6.04 16.95
C TYR A 78 -5.73 6.41 17.85
N GLY A 79 -5.60 6.37 19.18
CA GLY A 79 -6.69 6.65 20.11
C GLY A 79 -7.84 5.65 20.03
N LEU A 80 -7.53 4.37 19.82
CA LEU A 80 -8.48 3.27 19.66
C LEU A 80 -8.60 2.42 20.92
N LYS A 81 -9.65 1.59 21.01
CA LYS A 81 -9.94 0.70 22.15
C LYS A 81 -9.31 -0.67 21.94
N LYS A 82 -9.11 -1.40 23.05
CA LYS A 82 -8.63 -2.79 23.02
C LYS A 82 -9.51 -3.66 22.11
N GLY A 83 -8.88 -4.49 21.28
CA GLY A 83 -9.53 -5.38 20.32
C GLY A 83 -9.84 -4.74 18.96
N GLN A 84 -9.49 -3.48 18.73
CA GLN A 84 -9.72 -2.78 17.46
C GLN A 84 -8.52 -2.84 16.50
N VAL A 85 -7.55 -3.71 16.73
CA VAL A 85 -6.38 -3.89 15.86
C VAL A 85 -6.03 -5.35 15.66
N LEU A 86 -5.73 -5.72 14.41
CA LEU A 86 -5.11 -6.97 14.00
C LEU A 86 -3.80 -6.69 13.28
N ILE A 87 -2.75 -7.48 13.53
CA ILE A 87 -1.44 -7.31 12.93
C ILE A 87 -1.16 -8.48 11.98
N GLY A 88 -0.70 -8.16 10.76
CA GLY A 88 -0.35 -9.12 9.73
C GLY A 88 1.08 -8.94 9.22
N ASN A 89 1.57 -9.96 8.54
CA ASN A 89 2.86 -9.95 7.85
C ASN A 89 2.77 -9.17 6.53
N GLY A 90 2.63 -7.84 6.66
CA GLY A 90 2.29 -6.92 5.58
C GLY A 90 0.78 -6.84 5.33
N SER A 91 0.38 -5.81 4.58
CA SER A 91 -1.03 -5.64 4.17
C SER A 91 -1.51 -6.76 3.23
N ASP A 92 -0.62 -7.39 2.49
CA ASP A 92 -0.97 -8.49 1.57
C ASP A 92 -1.55 -9.68 2.32
N GLU A 93 -0.99 -10.04 3.48
CA GLU A 93 -1.51 -11.09 4.34
C GLU A 93 -2.89 -10.71 4.92
N LEU A 94 -3.08 -9.45 5.28
CA LEU A 94 -4.37 -8.96 5.78
C LEU A 94 -5.47 -9.01 4.72
N ILE A 95 -5.17 -8.69 3.46
CA ILE A 95 -6.12 -8.85 2.35
C ILE A 95 -6.53 -10.33 2.23
N LEU A 96 -5.56 -11.25 2.33
CA LEU A 96 -5.84 -12.68 2.28
C LEU A 96 -6.75 -13.11 3.45
N TYR A 97 -6.45 -12.69 4.67
CA TYR A 97 -7.27 -13.04 5.84
C TYR A 97 -8.69 -12.47 5.74
N ILE A 98 -8.86 -11.22 5.32
CA ILE A 98 -10.19 -10.61 5.07
C ILE A 98 -10.99 -11.48 4.10
N LEU A 99 -10.39 -11.86 2.98
CA LEU A 99 -11.05 -12.68 1.98
C LEU A 99 -11.35 -14.10 2.47
N LEU A 100 -10.44 -14.72 3.24
CA LEU A 100 -10.66 -16.08 3.76
C LEU A 100 -11.73 -16.14 4.85
N THR A 101 -11.85 -15.09 5.69
CA THR A 101 -12.71 -15.11 6.87
C THR A 101 -14.10 -14.51 6.64
N LEU A 102 -14.16 -13.47 5.78
CA LEU A 102 -15.39 -12.69 5.59
C LEU A 102 -16.11 -13.02 4.27
N THR A 103 -15.64 -14.05 3.51
CA THR A 103 -16.29 -14.47 2.26
C THR A 103 -16.59 -15.97 2.22
N GLY A 104 -17.63 -16.35 1.48
CA GLY A 104 -18.00 -17.71 1.14
C GLY A 104 -17.94 -17.99 -0.36
N LYS A 105 -18.35 -19.19 -0.81
CA LYS A 105 -18.25 -19.62 -2.22
C LYS A 105 -18.96 -18.71 -3.22
N SER A 106 -20.07 -18.08 -2.83
CA SER A 106 -20.87 -17.18 -3.69
C SER A 106 -20.54 -15.72 -3.51
N SER A 107 -19.62 -15.39 -2.60
CA SER A 107 -19.27 -14.02 -2.26
C SER A 107 -18.69 -13.25 -3.43
N LYS A 108 -19.00 -11.95 -3.44
CA LYS A 108 -18.52 -11.02 -4.44
C LYS A 108 -17.64 -9.96 -3.80
N VAL A 109 -16.56 -9.65 -4.47
CA VAL A 109 -15.57 -8.67 -4.02
C VAL A 109 -15.49 -7.55 -5.03
N LEU A 110 -15.88 -6.33 -4.61
CA LEU A 110 -15.79 -5.14 -5.45
C LEU A 110 -14.47 -4.43 -5.20
N TYR A 111 -13.84 -3.96 -6.28
CA TYR A 111 -12.63 -3.14 -6.22
C TYR A 111 -12.58 -2.15 -7.39
N LEU A 112 -11.90 -1.03 -7.18
CA LEU A 112 -11.64 -0.03 -8.20
C LEU A 112 -10.55 -0.51 -9.17
N ASP A 113 -10.58 -0.04 -10.42
CA ASP A 113 -9.61 -0.45 -11.43
C ASP A 113 -9.28 0.71 -12.40
N PRO A 114 -8.01 1.17 -12.50
CA PRO A 114 -6.83 0.55 -11.90
C PRO A 114 -6.67 0.86 -10.41
N SER A 115 -6.30 -0.15 -9.64
CA SER A 115 -5.93 -0.04 -8.23
C SER A 115 -4.89 -1.12 -7.88
N PHE A 116 -4.64 -1.37 -6.59
CA PHE A 116 -3.67 -2.35 -6.16
C PHE A 116 -4.03 -3.76 -6.67
N SER A 117 -3.14 -4.36 -7.44
CA SER A 117 -3.39 -5.60 -8.18
C SER A 117 -3.74 -6.80 -7.30
N MET A 118 -3.29 -6.81 -6.03
CA MET A 118 -3.53 -7.93 -5.11
C MET A 118 -5.01 -8.13 -4.80
N TYR A 119 -5.85 -7.11 -4.84
CA TYR A 119 -7.30 -7.31 -4.68
C TYR A 119 -7.85 -8.24 -5.74
N LYS A 120 -7.54 -7.97 -7.02
CA LYS A 120 -7.97 -8.80 -8.15
C LYS A 120 -7.31 -10.18 -8.12
N ILE A 121 -6.00 -10.23 -7.84
CA ILE A 121 -5.22 -11.46 -7.83
C ILE A 121 -5.76 -12.42 -6.77
N LEU A 122 -5.89 -11.98 -5.52
CA LEU A 122 -6.36 -12.83 -4.44
C LEU A 122 -7.83 -13.22 -4.60
N THR A 123 -8.70 -12.27 -5.02
CA THR A 123 -10.11 -12.58 -5.34
C THR A 123 -10.22 -13.71 -6.35
N LYS A 124 -9.52 -13.61 -7.49
CA LYS A 124 -9.51 -14.65 -8.53
C LYS A 124 -8.86 -15.94 -8.00
N GLY A 125 -7.71 -15.84 -7.31
CA GLY A 125 -6.96 -17.00 -6.78
C GLY A 125 -7.79 -17.84 -5.80
N LEU A 126 -8.62 -17.19 -4.98
CA LEU A 126 -9.54 -17.86 -4.06
C LEU A 126 -10.79 -18.40 -4.77
N GLY A 127 -11.03 -18.05 -6.03
CA GLY A 127 -12.21 -18.48 -6.78
C GLY A 127 -13.45 -17.63 -6.49
N LEU A 128 -13.28 -16.44 -5.92
CA LEU A 128 -14.36 -15.52 -5.62
C LEU A 128 -14.75 -14.71 -6.89
N LYS A 129 -15.96 -14.15 -6.89
CA LYS A 129 -16.46 -13.31 -7.97
C LYS A 129 -15.96 -11.87 -7.81
N GLY A 130 -15.03 -11.44 -8.65
CA GLY A 130 -14.56 -10.04 -8.70
C GLY A 130 -15.52 -9.13 -9.45
N VAL A 131 -15.83 -7.98 -8.88
CA VAL A 131 -16.62 -6.89 -9.48
C VAL A 131 -15.72 -5.67 -9.62
N SER A 132 -15.23 -5.42 -10.83
CA SER A 132 -14.35 -4.28 -11.11
C SER A 132 -15.17 -3.04 -11.44
N VAL A 133 -14.82 -1.90 -10.83
CA VAL A 133 -15.39 -0.59 -11.16
C VAL A 133 -14.29 0.29 -11.76
N PRO A 134 -14.42 0.70 -13.03
CA PRO A 134 -13.39 1.53 -13.66
C PRO A 134 -13.38 2.94 -13.07
N LEU A 135 -12.19 3.43 -12.74
CA LEU A 135 -11.93 4.85 -12.53
C LEU A 135 -12.02 5.62 -13.85
N SER A 136 -12.22 6.93 -13.79
CA SER A 136 -12.21 7.80 -14.98
C SER A 136 -10.80 7.83 -15.62
N SER A 137 -10.68 8.47 -16.79
CA SER A 137 -9.37 8.71 -17.44
C SER A 137 -8.42 9.55 -16.58
N GLU A 138 -8.98 10.35 -15.67
CA GLU A 138 -8.26 11.17 -14.68
C GLU A 138 -8.12 10.44 -13.33
N PHE A 139 -8.37 9.16 -13.28
CA PHE A 139 -8.36 8.32 -12.08
C PHE A 139 -9.26 8.81 -10.94
N LYS A 140 -10.33 9.54 -11.27
CA LYS A 140 -11.34 9.99 -10.30
C LYS A 140 -12.35 8.87 -10.04
N LEU A 141 -12.83 8.81 -8.80
CA LEU A 141 -13.89 7.92 -8.36
C LEU A 141 -15.24 8.42 -8.89
N ASP A 142 -15.98 7.57 -9.57
CA ASP A 142 -17.36 7.79 -9.95
C ASP A 142 -18.27 7.05 -8.96
N VAL A 143 -18.75 7.76 -7.96
CA VAL A 143 -19.54 7.19 -6.86
C VAL A 143 -20.81 6.56 -7.37
N GLU A 144 -21.52 7.18 -8.33
CA GLU A 144 -22.77 6.66 -8.85
C GLU A 144 -22.58 5.31 -9.58
N LYS A 145 -21.43 5.14 -10.27
CA LYS A 145 -21.09 3.83 -10.84
C LYS A 145 -20.81 2.78 -9.76
N VAL A 146 -20.16 3.17 -8.66
CA VAL A 146 -19.92 2.26 -7.54
C VAL A 146 -21.25 1.85 -6.93
N LEU A 147 -22.14 2.80 -6.61
CA LEU A 147 -23.45 2.52 -6.02
C LEU A 147 -24.31 1.62 -6.92
N LYS A 148 -24.34 1.88 -8.23
CA LYS A 148 -25.01 0.99 -9.20
C LYS A 148 -24.47 -0.43 -9.17
N LYS A 149 -23.13 -0.59 -9.05
CA LYS A 149 -22.50 -1.91 -8.95
C LYS A 149 -22.78 -2.59 -7.62
N ILE A 150 -22.87 -1.84 -6.51
CA ILE A 150 -23.29 -2.36 -5.20
C ILE A 150 -24.73 -2.86 -5.30
N THR A 151 -25.67 -2.08 -5.84
CA THR A 151 -27.07 -2.49 -6.03
C THR A 151 -27.19 -3.77 -6.87
N LEU A 152 -26.45 -3.84 -7.98
CA LEU A 152 -26.53 -4.97 -8.92
C LEU A 152 -25.91 -6.26 -8.38
N HIS A 153 -24.83 -6.13 -7.58
CA HIS A 153 -24.02 -7.28 -7.22
C HIS A 153 -24.10 -7.63 -5.73
N ASP A 154 -24.51 -6.70 -4.86
CA ASP A 154 -24.52 -6.83 -3.40
C ASP A 154 -23.19 -7.46 -2.89
N PRO A 155 -22.04 -6.74 -3.01
CA PRO A 155 -20.75 -7.30 -2.68
C PRO A 155 -20.56 -7.45 -1.18
N ASP A 156 -19.97 -8.56 -0.74
CA ASP A 156 -19.63 -8.81 0.66
C ASP A 156 -18.46 -7.94 1.12
N ILE A 157 -17.50 -7.70 0.21
CA ILE A 157 -16.30 -6.90 0.47
C ILE A 157 -16.12 -5.86 -0.63
N ILE A 158 -15.77 -4.64 -0.23
CA ILE A 158 -15.41 -3.54 -1.13
C ILE A 158 -14.02 -3.04 -0.75
N PHE A 159 -13.04 -3.13 -1.65
CA PHE A 159 -11.71 -2.54 -1.45
C PHE A 159 -11.60 -1.17 -2.11
N ILE A 160 -11.17 -0.16 -1.36
CA ILE A 160 -10.91 1.20 -1.82
C ILE A 160 -9.54 1.64 -1.29
N ALA A 161 -8.55 1.73 -2.17
CA ALA A 161 -7.26 2.32 -1.80
C ALA A 161 -7.33 3.85 -1.88
N SER A 162 -6.99 4.54 -0.80
CA SER A 162 -6.96 6.00 -0.76
C SER A 162 -5.87 6.50 0.21
N PRO A 163 -4.78 7.06 -0.29
CA PRO A 163 -4.42 7.33 -1.71
C PRO A 163 -4.34 6.08 -2.58
N ASN A 164 -4.82 6.17 -3.83
CA ASN A 164 -4.87 5.02 -4.73
C ASN A 164 -3.50 4.71 -5.35
N ASN A 165 -3.19 3.45 -5.51
CA ASN A 165 -2.04 2.97 -6.26
C ASN A 165 -2.53 2.31 -7.55
N PRO A 166 -2.13 2.77 -8.76
CA PRO A 166 -0.93 3.55 -9.03
C PRO A 166 -1.14 5.05 -9.26
N SER A 167 -2.34 5.60 -9.14
CA SER A 167 -2.62 6.99 -9.54
C SER A 167 -2.12 8.05 -8.54
N GLY A 168 -1.95 7.70 -7.26
CA GLY A 168 -1.40 8.56 -6.21
C GLY A 168 -2.43 9.46 -5.52
N ASN A 169 -3.58 9.70 -6.12
CA ASN A 169 -4.60 10.61 -5.61
C ASN A 169 -5.45 9.99 -4.48
N SER A 170 -5.87 10.81 -3.56
CA SER A 170 -6.93 10.48 -2.59
C SER A 170 -8.32 10.67 -3.23
N PHE A 171 -9.28 9.89 -2.77
CA PHE A 171 -10.68 10.10 -3.09
C PHE A 171 -11.32 11.00 -2.01
N LYS A 172 -12.37 11.74 -2.38
CA LYS A 172 -13.09 12.58 -1.42
C LYS A 172 -13.66 11.75 -0.28
N ARG A 173 -13.54 12.29 0.93
CA ARG A 173 -14.04 11.61 2.13
C ARG A 173 -15.53 11.29 2.05
N GLU A 174 -16.30 12.28 1.59
CA GLU A 174 -17.75 12.20 1.45
C GLU A 174 -18.16 11.08 0.51
N ASP A 175 -17.40 10.88 -0.57
CA ASP A 175 -17.65 9.85 -1.58
C ASP A 175 -17.46 8.43 -0.98
N ILE A 176 -16.37 8.23 -0.23
CA ILE A 176 -16.12 6.94 0.45
C ILE A 176 -17.17 6.70 1.54
N ILE A 177 -17.51 7.72 2.33
CA ILE A 177 -18.55 7.60 3.36
C ILE A 177 -19.93 7.29 2.75
N LYS A 178 -20.26 7.88 1.59
CA LYS A 178 -21.48 7.54 0.86
C LYS A 178 -21.52 6.05 0.49
N ILE A 179 -20.40 5.51 0.03
CA ILE A 179 -20.26 4.08 -0.26
C ILE A 179 -20.41 3.22 1.01
N VAL A 180 -19.76 3.61 2.12
CA VAL A 180 -19.85 2.92 3.41
C VAL A 180 -21.30 2.85 3.90
N ASN A 181 -22.02 3.97 3.85
CA ASN A 181 -23.42 4.04 4.28
C ASN A 181 -24.37 3.22 3.39
N PHE A 182 -24.06 3.13 2.10
CA PHE A 182 -24.92 2.45 1.14
C PHE A 182 -24.66 0.93 1.11
N SER A 183 -23.45 0.49 1.47
CA SER A 183 -23.06 -0.92 1.42
C SER A 183 -23.59 -1.71 2.62
N LYS A 184 -24.14 -2.89 2.37
CA LYS A 184 -24.41 -3.91 3.41
C LYS A 184 -23.14 -4.71 3.74
N GLY A 185 -22.20 -4.80 2.80
CA GLY A 185 -20.93 -5.49 2.98
C GLY A 185 -19.89 -4.63 3.70
N ILE A 186 -18.72 -5.21 3.94
CA ILE A 186 -17.59 -4.57 4.60
C ILE A 186 -16.83 -3.72 3.60
N VAL A 187 -16.56 -2.44 3.94
CA VAL A 187 -15.71 -1.56 3.15
C VAL A 187 -14.32 -1.51 3.77
N VAL A 188 -13.33 -1.97 3.03
CA VAL A 188 -11.92 -1.91 3.41
C VAL A 188 -11.29 -0.70 2.74
N VAL A 189 -10.95 0.31 3.53
CA VAL A 189 -10.18 1.47 3.06
C VAL A 189 -8.70 1.15 3.28
N ASP A 190 -7.99 0.97 2.17
CA ASP A 190 -6.56 0.72 2.20
C ASP A 190 -5.81 2.05 2.24
N GLU A 191 -5.26 2.33 3.39
CA GLU A 191 -4.50 3.54 3.73
C GLU A 191 -2.98 3.32 3.69
N ALA A 192 -2.48 2.44 2.83
CA ALA A 192 -1.04 2.16 2.73
C ALA A 192 -0.19 3.41 2.48
N TYR A 193 -0.76 4.47 1.93
CA TYR A 193 -0.08 5.73 1.61
C TYR A 193 -0.63 6.95 2.37
N SER A 194 -1.58 6.77 3.28
CA SER A 194 -2.26 7.88 3.97
C SER A 194 -1.34 8.73 4.85
N ASP A 195 -0.19 8.23 5.24
CA ASP A 195 0.80 9.01 6.00
C ASP A 195 1.37 10.19 5.18
N TYR A 196 1.24 10.16 3.86
CA TYR A 196 1.63 11.24 2.95
C TYR A 196 0.47 12.16 2.56
N SER A 197 -0.76 11.81 2.90
CA SER A 197 -1.96 12.63 2.69
C SER A 197 -2.25 13.48 3.92
N ASP A 198 -3.24 14.38 3.81
CA ASP A 198 -3.68 15.23 4.92
C ASP A 198 -4.86 14.63 5.69
N PHE A 199 -5.30 13.44 5.29
CA PHE A 199 -6.51 12.84 5.81
C PHE A 199 -6.39 11.31 6.01
N SER A 200 -7.01 10.82 7.10
CA SER A 200 -7.15 9.37 7.40
C SER A 200 -8.58 9.05 7.85
N PHE A 201 -9.05 7.87 7.47
CA PHE A 201 -10.38 7.35 7.86
C PHE A 201 -10.41 6.75 9.28
N VAL A 202 -9.31 6.66 10.00
CA VAL A 202 -9.27 6.08 11.34
C VAL A 202 -10.31 6.70 12.28
N LYS A 203 -10.53 8.01 12.20
CA LYS A 203 -11.57 8.70 12.99
C LYS A 203 -12.98 8.22 12.66
N SER A 204 -13.22 7.70 11.46
CA SER A 204 -14.53 7.20 11.01
C SER A 204 -14.93 5.88 11.69
N LEU A 205 -13.97 5.15 12.27
CA LEU A 205 -14.24 3.93 13.05
C LEU A 205 -15.15 4.15 14.25
N LYS A 206 -15.27 5.39 14.75
CA LYS A 206 -16.21 5.74 15.84
C LYS A 206 -17.68 5.73 15.40
N SER A 207 -17.91 5.96 14.10
CA SER A 207 -19.27 6.14 13.55
C SER A 207 -19.75 4.98 12.69
N TYR A 208 -18.83 4.21 12.10
CA TYR A 208 -19.14 3.17 11.13
C TYR A 208 -18.59 1.82 11.57
N LYS A 209 -19.46 0.82 11.66
CA LYS A 209 -19.08 -0.54 12.09
C LYS A 209 -18.66 -1.46 10.95
N ASN A 210 -19.08 -1.16 9.73
CA ASN A 210 -18.80 -1.94 8.52
C ASN A 210 -17.58 -1.44 7.74
N ILE A 211 -16.70 -0.64 8.39
CA ILE A 211 -15.46 -0.16 7.80
C ILE A 211 -14.25 -0.83 8.47
N LEU A 212 -13.30 -1.25 7.64
CA LEU A 212 -11.96 -1.68 8.07
C LEU A 212 -10.93 -0.74 7.45
N ILE A 213 -9.98 -0.28 8.25
CA ILE A 213 -8.86 0.55 7.77
C ILE A 213 -7.61 -0.31 7.76
N MET A 214 -7.01 -0.48 6.60
CA MET A 214 -5.78 -1.25 6.44
C MET A 214 -4.59 -0.31 6.26
N LYS A 215 -3.53 -0.53 7.03
CA LYS A 215 -2.30 0.28 7.00
C LYS A 215 -1.07 -0.61 6.94
N THR A 216 0.06 -0.03 6.55
CA THR A 216 1.35 -0.74 6.48
C THR A 216 2.51 0.16 6.88
N MET A 217 3.52 -0.42 7.50
CA MET A 217 4.78 0.27 7.77
C MET A 217 5.75 0.24 6.57
N SER A 218 5.41 -0.50 5.51
CA SER A 218 6.27 -0.68 4.34
C SER A 218 6.57 0.62 3.59
N LYS A 219 5.70 1.62 3.69
CA LYS A 219 5.84 2.87 2.91
C LYS A 219 6.52 4.00 3.69
N VAL A 220 6.69 3.83 4.99
CA VAL A 220 7.30 4.83 5.89
C VAL A 220 8.69 4.43 6.39
N GLY A 221 9.42 3.57 5.66
CA GLY A 221 10.81 3.22 5.98
C GLY A 221 11.02 1.80 6.50
N PHE A 222 9.97 1.02 6.68
CA PHE A 222 10.06 -0.31 7.29
C PHE A 222 9.52 -1.44 6.39
N ALA A 223 9.81 -1.36 5.10
CA ALA A 223 9.34 -2.38 4.14
C ALA A 223 9.84 -3.80 4.49
N SER A 224 11.08 -3.93 4.98
CA SER A 224 11.68 -5.20 5.37
C SER A 224 11.08 -5.83 6.63
N LEU A 225 10.42 -5.05 7.50
CA LEU A 225 9.72 -5.59 8.67
C LEU A 225 8.49 -6.40 8.31
N ARG A 226 7.98 -6.26 7.06
CA ARG A 226 6.77 -6.93 6.60
C ARG A 226 5.61 -6.77 7.59
N LEU A 227 5.33 -5.54 8.02
CA LEU A 227 4.30 -5.28 9.01
C LEU A 227 3.18 -4.43 8.43
N GLY A 228 1.96 -4.98 8.53
CA GLY A 228 0.70 -4.30 8.27
C GLY A 228 -0.24 -4.47 9.46
N PHE A 229 -1.24 -3.62 9.54
CA PHE A 229 -2.28 -3.75 10.55
C PHE A 229 -3.64 -3.30 10.03
N LEU A 230 -4.66 -3.95 10.56
CA LEU A 230 -6.06 -3.72 10.26
C LEU A 230 -6.72 -3.11 11.49
N LEU A 231 -7.42 -2.01 11.30
CA LEU A 231 -8.16 -1.31 12.35
C LEU A 231 -9.66 -1.39 12.04
N GLY A 232 -10.49 -1.66 13.05
CA GLY A 232 -11.91 -1.80 12.84
C GLY A 232 -12.72 -2.03 14.11
N GLU A 233 -14.01 -2.30 13.95
CA GLU A 233 -14.86 -2.75 15.04
C GLU A 233 -14.35 -4.08 15.58
N LYS A 234 -14.38 -4.25 16.92
CA LYS A 234 -13.82 -5.43 17.59
C LYS A 234 -14.36 -6.75 17.02
N SER A 235 -15.65 -6.84 16.79
CA SER A 235 -16.28 -8.05 16.25
C SER A 235 -15.78 -8.43 14.85
N LEU A 236 -15.47 -7.45 13.99
CA LEU A 236 -14.85 -7.68 12.68
C LEU A 236 -13.40 -8.12 12.83
N ILE A 237 -12.64 -7.44 13.69
CA ILE A 237 -11.25 -7.79 13.98
C ILE A 237 -11.16 -9.22 14.52
N ASP A 238 -11.98 -9.58 15.50
CA ASP A 238 -12.04 -10.95 16.06
C ASP A 238 -12.40 -11.99 14.98
N SER A 239 -13.26 -11.62 14.03
CA SER A 239 -13.62 -12.51 12.92
C SER A 239 -12.46 -12.76 11.97
N VAL A 240 -11.70 -11.71 11.63
CA VAL A 240 -10.51 -11.84 10.76
C VAL A 240 -9.37 -12.57 11.49
N ASP A 241 -9.25 -12.40 12.80
CA ASP A 241 -8.19 -13.04 13.62
C ASP A 241 -8.32 -14.57 13.68
N LYS A 242 -9.52 -15.15 13.42
CA LYS A 242 -9.75 -16.60 13.48
C LYS A 242 -8.87 -17.45 12.57
N LEU A 243 -8.44 -16.90 11.43
CA LEU A 243 -7.56 -17.60 10.49
C LEU A 243 -6.13 -17.04 10.48
N ARG A 244 -5.81 -16.08 11.35
CA ARG A 244 -4.44 -15.60 11.49
C ARG A 244 -3.54 -16.74 11.97
N LEU A 245 -2.46 -16.98 11.24
CA LEU A 245 -1.47 -17.96 11.65
C LEU A 245 -0.78 -17.52 12.94
N PRO A 246 -0.58 -18.44 13.90
CA PRO A 246 0.20 -18.13 15.09
C PRO A 246 1.62 -17.72 14.68
N TYR A 247 2.22 -16.79 15.44
CA TYR A 247 3.60 -16.34 15.23
C TYR A 247 3.88 -15.70 13.85
N ASN A 248 2.85 -15.17 13.18
CA ASN A 248 2.94 -14.64 11.83
C ASN A 248 3.86 -13.41 11.67
N VAL A 249 4.19 -12.71 12.77
CA VAL A 249 5.09 -11.56 12.79
C VAL A 249 6.28 -11.83 13.69
N SER A 250 7.49 -11.64 13.16
CA SER A 250 8.73 -11.92 13.90
C SER A 250 8.90 -11.04 15.15
N SER A 251 9.64 -11.54 16.15
CA SER A 251 9.98 -10.77 17.35
C SER A 251 10.68 -9.45 17.03
N PHE A 252 11.55 -9.44 16.01
CA PHE A 252 12.23 -8.23 15.53
C PHE A 252 11.23 -7.19 15.01
N SER A 253 10.32 -7.62 14.16
CA SER A 253 9.31 -6.73 13.59
C SER A 253 8.40 -6.14 14.67
N GLN A 254 7.96 -6.99 15.62
CA GLN A 254 7.15 -6.54 16.75
C GLN A 254 7.90 -5.52 17.62
N LEU A 255 9.14 -5.79 17.97
CA LEU A 255 9.94 -4.93 18.84
C LEU A 255 10.24 -3.58 18.20
N ILE A 256 10.71 -3.58 16.93
CA ILE A 256 11.03 -2.34 16.20
C ILE A 256 9.77 -1.49 16.03
N ALA A 257 8.68 -2.09 15.59
CA ALA A 257 7.42 -1.37 15.40
C ALA A 257 6.86 -0.82 16.71
N THR A 258 6.93 -1.58 17.80
CA THR A 258 6.49 -1.11 19.13
C THR A 258 7.23 0.15 19.56
N LYS A 259 8.56 0.18 19.41
CA LYS A 259 9.36 1.37 19.72
C LYS A 259 8.98 2.56 18.88
N PHE A 260 8.74 2.30 17.63
CA PHE A 260 8.37 3.26 16.63
C PHE A 260 7.02 3.94 16.93
N PHE A 261 5.97 3.16 17.25
CA PHE A 261 4.68 3.73 17.65
C PHE A 261 4.73 4.49 18.99
N LYS A 262 5.76 4.24 19.82
CA LYS A 262 6.01 5.01 21.06
C LYS A 262 6.68 6.35 20.80
N ASP A 263 7.49 6.48 19.75
CA ASP A 263 8.15 7.72 19.33
C ASP A 263 8.13 7.86 17.79
N PRO A 264 7.05 8.44 17.21
CA PRO A 264 6.89 8.59 15.78
C PRO A 264 7.67 9.77 15.17
N SER A 265 8.29 10.62 15.97
CA SER A 265 8.87 11.91 15.55
C SER A 265 9.85 11.82 14.39
N ILE A 266 10.64 10.75 14.34
CA ILE A 266 11.61 10.50 13.26
C ILE A 266 10.90 10.31 11.91
N ILE A 267 9.80 9.53 11.89
CA ILE A 267 9.06 9.28 10.66
C ILE A 267 8.27 10.50 10.21
N GLU A 268 7.67 11.23 11.13
CA GLU A 268 6.97 12.46 10.81
C GLU A 268 7.91 13.43 10.07
N LYS A 269 9.18 13.54 10.54
CA LYS A 269 10.21 14.31 9.84
C LYS A 269 10.51 13.76 8.44
N GLN A 270 10.66 12.45 8.30
CA GLN A 270 10.92 11.80 7.01
C GLN A 270 9.76 11.97 6.03
N ILE A 271 8.52 11.80 6.49
CA ILE A 271 7.30 12.06 5.73
C ILE A 271 7.30 13.51 5.22
N GLY A 272 7.62 14.48 6.09
CA GLY A 272 7.73 15.89 5.71
C GLY A 272 8.75 16.13 4.59
N ILE A 273 9.91 15.47 4.65
CA ILE A 273 10.91 15.55 3.57
C ILE A 273 10.36 15.01 2.26
N ILE A 274 9.72 13.84 2.28
CA ILE A 274 9.14 13.23 1.07
C ILE A 274 8.03 14.11 0.49
N LYS A 275 7.14 14.66 1.31
CA LYS A 275 6.09 15.60 0.85
C LYS A 275 6.71 16.81 0.15
N THR A 276 7.76 17.40 0.72
CA THR A 276 8.50 18.52 0.11
C THR A 276 9.17 18.14 -1.20
N GLN A 277 9.81 16.97 -1.25
CA GLN A 277 10.44 16.46 -2.46
C GLN A 277 9.41 16.13 -3.55
N ARG A 278 8.25 15.58 -3.18
CA ARG A 278 7.14 15.36 -4.12
C ARG A 278 6.73 16.64 -4.81
N MET A 279 6.50 17.72 -4.05
CA MET A 279 6.13 19.02 -4.61
C MET A 279 7.20 19.56 -5.59
N LYS A 280 8.50 19.39 -5.28
CA LYS A 280 9.59 19.81 -6.17
C LYS A 280 9.62 19.03 -7.48
N VAL A 281 9.49 17.69 -7.40
CA VAL A 281 9.47 16.83 -8.58
C VAL A 281 8.22 17.09 -9.42
N GLU A 282 7.05 17.27 -8.80
CA GLU A 282 5.81 17.58 -9.48
C GLU A 282 5.88 18.93 -10.22
N ALA A 283 6.41 19.97 -9.55
CA ALA A 283 6.63 21.27 -10.17
C ALA A 283 7.60 21.24 -11.35
N PHE A 284 8.62 20.39 -11.29
CA PHE A 284 9.55 20.18 -12.40
C PHE A 284 8.85 19.44 -13.57
N LEU A 285 8.17 18.35 -13.31
CA LEU A 285 7.47 17.56 -14.32
C LEU A 285 6.40 18.36 -15.07
N ASN A 286 5.68 19.23 -14.36
CA ASN A 286 4.65 20.10 -14.94
C ASN A 286 5.21 21.17 -15.92
N LYS A 287 6.54 21.40 -15.94
CA LYS A 287 7.19 22.29 -16.92
C LYS A 287 7.50 21.59 -18.25
N ILE A 288 7.36 20.26 -18.31
CA ILE A 288 7.64 19.47 -19.53
C ILE A 288 6.32 19.28 -20.29
N PRO A 289 6.12 19.91 -21.47
CA PRO A 289 4.82 19.91 -22.17
C PRO A 289 4.30 18.53 -22.54
N ASP A 290 5.18 17.57 -22.83
CA ASP A 290 4.85 16.23 -23.28
C ASP A 290 4.46 15.29 -22.14
N ILE A 291 4.50 15.76 -20.91
CA ILE A 291 4.16 14.95 -19.71
C ILE A 291 2.85 15.42 -19.10
N LYS A 292 1.87 14.52 -19.03
CA LYS A 292 0.72 14.71 -18.16
C LYS A 292 1.06 14.19 -16.77
N VAL A 293 1.05 15.05 -15.78
CA VAL A 293 1.28 14.73 -14.37
C VAL A 293 -0.06 14.55 -13.66
N TYR A 294 -0.22 13.47 -12.90
CA TYR A 294 -1.39 13.26 -12.05
C TYR A 294 -1.06 13.71 -10.62
N SER A 295 -1.95 14.49 -10.01
CA SER A 295 -1.82 14.94 -8.63
C SER A 295 -1.71 13.74 -7.68
N SER A 296 -0.83 13.85 -6.68
CA SER A 296 -0.52 12.75 -5.76
C SER A 296 -0.53 13.19 -4.30
N ASP A 297 -1.16 12.35 -3.46
CA ASP A 297 -1.15 12.43 -1.99
C ASP A 297 -0.31 11.26 -1.40
N SER A 298 0.56 10.65 -2.20
CA SER A 298 1.37 9.48 -1.83
C SER A 298 2.88 9.79 -1.87
N ASN A 299 3.73 8.79 -1.70
CA ASN A 299 5.17 8.90 -1.87
C ASN A 299 5.64 8.63 -3.31
N PHE A 300 4.77 8.79 -4.30
CA PHE A 300 5.08 8.61 -5.73
C PHE A 300 4.21 9.53 -6.57
N ILE A 301 4.57 9.71 -7.83
CA ILE A 301 3.83 10.45 -8.84
C ILE A 301 3.56 9.53 -10.03
N LEU A 302 2.35 9.55 -10.57
CA LEU A 302 2.03 8.93 -11.85
C LEU A 302 2.13 9.97 -12.95
N ILE A 303 2.81 9.64 -14.04
CA ILE A 303 2.89 10.46 -15.25
C ILE A 303 2.38 9.67 -16.44
N ARG A 304 1.90 10.38 -17.47
CA ARG A 304 1.56 9.81 -18.78
C ARG A 304 2.22 10.60 -19.87
N LEU A 305 2.86 9.91 -20.83
CA LEU A 305 3.51 10.51 -22.00
C LEU A 305 3.50 9.52 -23.17
N LYS A 306 3.45 10.02 -24.40
CA LYS A 306 3.35 9.20 -25.61
C LYS A 306 4.51 8.21 -25.75
N ASN A 307 5.72 8.63 -25.42
CA ASN A 307 6.97 7.85 -25.55
C ASN A 307 7.43 7.23 -24.23
N SER A 308 6.49 6.73 -23.42
CA SER A 308 6.80 6.19 -22.06
C SER A 308 7.84 5.07 -22.08
N ASP A 309 7.79 4.18 -23.09
CA ASP A 309 8.74 3.05 -23.18
C ASP A 309 10.14 3.50 -23.55
N ALA A 310 10.26 4.52 -24.41
CA ALA A 310 11.55 5.14 -24.72
C ALA A 310 12.15 5.82 -23.49
N LEU A 311 11.34 6.60 -22.75
CA LEU A 311 11.77 7.21 -21.50
C LEU A 311 12.17 6.15 -20.47
N PHE A 312 11.36 5.10 -20.29
CA PHE A 312 11.68 4.01 -19.38
C PHE A 312 13.02 3.35 -19.72
N SER A 313 13.25 3.04 -21.00
CA SER A 313 14.49 2.43 -21.49
C SER A 313 15.68 3.36 -21.30
N PHE A 314 15.52 4.65 -21.56
CA PHE A 314 16.56 5.66 -21.33
C PHE A 314 16.93 5.79 -19.83
N LEU A 315 15.94 5.87 -18.94
CA LEU A 315 16.20 5.91 -17.50
C LEU A 315 16.93 4.65 -17.03
N LYS A 316 16.46 3.48 -17.49
CA LYS A 316 17.06 2.18 -17.17
C LYS A 316 18.52 2.08 -17.62
N SER A 317 18.87 2.55 -18.83
CA SER A 317 20.24 2.56 -19.32
C SER A 317 21.15 3.55 -18.58
N ASN A 318 20.57 4.49 -17.85
CA ASN A 318 21.27 5.44 -16.98
C ASN A 318 21.20 5.05 -15.48
N ASP A 319 21.02 3.76 -15.19
CA ASP A 319 21.02 3.16 -13.85
C ASP A 319 19.94 3.71 -12.90
N LEU A 320 18.79 4.15 -13.48
CA LEU A 320 17.63 4.60 -12.75
C LEU A 320 16.38 3.80 -13.18
N ILE A 321 15.71 3.17 -12.23
CA ILE A 321 14.51 2.39 -12.50
C ILE A 321 13.26 3.06 -11.92
N VAL A 322 12.22 3.19 -12.74
CA VAL A 322 10.86 3.58 -12.36
C VAL A 322 9.88 2.43 -12.65
N LYS A 323 8.63 2.54 -12.25
CA LYS A 323 7.64 1.48 -12.56
C LYS A 323 6.98 1.76 -13.90
N ASN A 324 7.12 0.80 -14.83
CA ASN A 324 6.35 0.74 -16.08
C ASN A 324 5.16 -0.23 -15.91
N PHE A 325 4.06 0.01 -16.62
CA PHE A 325 2.82 -0.77 -16.56
C PHE A 325 2.55 -1.49 -17.90
N LEU A 326 3.53 -2.26 -18.36
CA LEU A 326 3.40 -3.09 -19.54
C LEU A 326 2.13 -3.96 -19.45
N ASN A 327 1.40 -4.08 -20.58
CA ASN A 327 0.20 -4.90 -20.69
C ASN A 327 -1.04 -4.45 -19.88
N ASN A 328 -1.03 -3.26 -19.30
CA ASN A 328 -2.22 -2.70 -18.64
C ASN A 328 -2.83 -1.59 -19.51
N LYS A 329 -3.90 -1.89 -20.27
CA LYS A 329 -4.56 -0.95 -21.18
C LYS A 329 -5.02 0.36 -20.50
N LYS A 330 -5.38 0.34 -19.20
CA LYS A 330 -5.81 1.54 -18.46
C LYS A 330 -4.65 2.43 -18.05
N LEU A 331 -3.46 1.85 -17.94
CA LEU A 331 -2.21 2.52 -17.60
C LEU A 331 -1.27 2.62 -18.81
N ASN A 332 -1.83 2.53 -20.02
CA ASN A 332 -1.05 2.66 -21.23
C ASN A 332 -0.32 4.01 -21.23
N ASN A 333 0.95 3.99 -21.61
CA ASN A 333 1.81 5.17 -21.64
C ASN A 333 2.03 5.83 -20.25
N CYS A 334 1.83 5.10 -19.15
CA CYS A 334 2.06 5.60 -17.81
C CYS A 334 3.35 5.06 -17.21
N LEU A 335 4.06 5.93 -16.48
CA LEU A 335 5.14 5.57 -15.58
C LEU A 335 4.80 6.06 -14.17
N ARG A 336 5.12 5.25 -13.15
CA ARG A 336 5.02 5.68 -11.75
C ARG A 336 6.42 5.86 -11.18
N ILE A 337 6.66 7.03 -10.63
CA ILE A 337 7.95 7.49 -10.10
C ILE A 337 7.84 7.58 -8.59
N THR A 338 8.57 6.77 -7.86
CA THR A 338 8.70 6.90 -6.40
C THR A 338 9.51 8.15 -6.06
N ILE A 339 9.14 8.86 -5.01
CA ILE A 339 9.88 10.02 -4.53
C ILE A 339 11.03 9.55 -3.66
N GLY A 340 12.23 9.86 -4.09
CA GLY A 340 13.49 9.53 -3.42
C GLY A 340 14.03 10.65 -2.54
N LEU A 341 15.28 10.50 -2.08
CA LEU A 341 16.06 11.56 -1.46
C LEU A 341 16.35 12.69 -2.46
N PRO A 342 16.73 13.89 -1.99
CA PRO A 342 17.08 15.01 -2.88
C PRO A 342 18.09 14.63 -3.97
N LYS A 343 19.11 13.82 -3.65
CA LYS A 343 20.11 13.35 -4.61
C LYS A 343 19.49 12.49 -5.72
N GLU A 344 18.58 11.59 -5.35
CA GLU A 344 17.90 10.67 -6.29
C GLU A 344 16.95 11.45 -7.20
N ASN A 345 16.16 12.37 -6.62
CA ASN A 345 15.24 13.23 -7.37
C ASN A 345 15.98 14.18 -8.31
N ASN A 346 17.10 14.77 -7.88
CA ASN A 346 17.95 15.62 -8.73
C ASN A 346 18.52 14.82 -9.91
N ARG A 347 18.96 13.58 -9.68
CA ARG A 347 19.41 12.69 -10.77
C ARG A 347 18.29 12.40 -11.76
N LEU A 348 17.08 12.10 -11.27
CA LEU A 348 15.90 11.91 -12.11
C LEU A 348 15.63 13.16 -12.97
N MET A 349 15.56 14.34 -12.35
CA MET A 349 15.26 15.60 -13.05
C MET A 349 16.31 15.92 -14.11
N LEU A 350 17.60 15.68 -13.82
CA LEU A 350 18.69 15.84 -14.81
C LEU A 350 18.50 14.90 -16.01
N LEU A 351 18.18 13.62 -15.78
CA LEU A 351 17.95 12.66 -16.84
C LEU A 351 16.74 13.02 -17.68
N LEU A 352 15.66 13.49 -17.05
CA LEU A 352 14.48 13.98 -17.77
C LEU A 352 14.82 15.19 -18.64
N SER A 353 15.57 16.18 -18.12
CA SER A 353 16.05 17.31 -18.92
C SER A 353 16.86 16.84 -20.14
N ASN A 354 17.77 15.88 -19.96
CA ASN A 354 18.57 15.33 -21.06
C ASN A 354 17.75 14.57 -22.10
N PHE A 355 16.64 13.95 -21.68
CA PHE A 355 15.77 13.21 -22.60
C PHE A 355 14.89 14.13 -23.45
N PHE A 356 14.37 15.22 -22.86
CA PHE A 356 13.43 16.12 -23.54
C PHE A 356 14.09 17.31 -24.24
N ASN A 357 15.34 17.68 -23.90
CA ASN A 357 16.07 18.75 -24.55
C ASN A 357 16.89 18.27 -25.79
N LYS A 358 16.66 17.02 -26.22
CA LYS A 358 17.16 16.49 -27.49
C LYS A 358 16.15 16.75 -28.59
#